data_6bd681d34ec28c153c71e2228a640e8d
#
_entry.id   6bd681d34ec28c153c71e2228a640e8d
#
_cell.length_a   1.000
_cell.length_b   1.000
_cell.length_c   1.000
_cell.angle_alpha   90.00
_cell.angle_beta   90.00
_cell.angle_gamma   90.00
#
_symmetry.space_group_name_H-M   'P 1'
#
loop_
_entity.id
_entity.type
_entity.pdbx_description
1 polymer ?
#
loop_
_entity_poly.entity_id
_entity_poly.type
_entity_poly.pdbx_seq_one_letter_code
_entity_poly.pdbx_strand_id
1 'polypeptide(L)'
;MSFPTLNIGDLIAKTPIVQGGMGVGISLSRLASAVANEGGIGVIAGAMIGMEEPDVASNPLEANLRALRREIEKAREATQGIIGVNIMVALTTFAEMVR
;
A
#
# COMPACT_ATOMS: atom_id res chain seq x y z
N MET A 1 -27.05 1.49 10.71
CA MET A 1 -27.04 0.71 9.47
C MET A 1 -25.79 -0.16 9.43
N SER A 2 -25.92 -1.43 9.19
CA SER A 2 -24.79 -2.32 9.06
C SER A 2 -24.58 -2.69 7.59
N PHE A 3 -23.32 -2.75 7.17
CA PHE A 3 -22.95 -3.17 5.83
C PHE A 3 -22.52 -4.63 5.86
N PRO A 4 -22.68 -5.37 4.76
CA PRO A 4 -22.12 -6.71 4.69
C PRO A 4 -20.60 -6.65 4.74
N THR A 5 -19.98 -7.74 5.17
CA THR A 5 -18.51 -7.86 5.12
C THR A 5 -18.06 -8.09 3.68
N LEU A 6 -16.82 -7.69 3.39
CA LEU A 6 -16.17 -7.96 2.11
C LEU A 6 -15.19 -9.12 2.30
N ASN A 7 -15.43 -10.21 1.59
CA ASN A 7 -14.59 -11.39 1.68
C ASN A 7 -13.67 -11.48 0.46
N ILE A 8 -12.37 -11.60 0.71
CA ILE A 8 -11.35 -11.77 -0.34
C ILE A 8 -10.52 -12.99 0.05
N GLY A 9 -10.83 -14.15 -0.57
CA GLY A 9 -10.23 -15.40 -0.14
C GLY A 9 -10.60 -15.68 1.32
N ASP A 10 -9.60 -15.86 2.16
CA ASP A 10 -9.78 -16.04 3.61
C ASP A 10 -9.66 -14.74 4.40
N LEU A 11 -9.52 -13.59 3.71
CA LEU A 11 -9.52 -12.28 4.35
C LEU A 11 -10.93 -11.74 4.42
N ILE A 12 -11.29 -11.15 5.57
CA ILE A 12 -12.62 -10.57 5.80
C ILE A 12 -12.46 -9.13 6.24
N ALA A 13 -12.93 -8.18 5.42
CA ALA A 13 -12.99 -6.78 5.78
C ALA A 13 -14.36 -6.51 6.41
N LYS A 14 -14.37 -6.07 7.67
CA LYS A 14 -15.61 -5.76 8.38
C LYS A 14 -16.37 -4.62 7.73
N THR A 15 -15.65 -3.65 7.21
CA THR A 15 -16.20 -2.51 6.47
C THR A 15 -15.86 -2.73 5.00
N PRO A 16 -16.88 -2.80 4.10
CA PRO A 16 -16.63 -3.12 2.69
C PRO A 16 -16.17 -1.89 1.90
N ILE A 17 -15.08 -1.29 2.35
CA ILE A 17 -14.49 -0.09 1.74
C ILE A 17 -13.04 -0.37 1.45
N VAL A 18 -12.66 -0.17 0.18
CA VAL A 18 -11.28 -0.27 -0.27
C VAL A 18 -10.78 1.13 -0.57
N GLN A 19 -9.74 1.55 0.12
CA GLN A 19 -9.11 2.85 -0.13
C GLN A 19 -8.48 2.87 -1.51
N GLY A 20 -8.70 3.93 -2.28
CA GLY A 20 -8.00 4.12 -3.54
C GLY A 20 -6.55 4.52 -3.29
N GLY A 21 -5.63 3.92 -4.03
CA GLY A 21 -4.21 4.29 -3.93
C GLY A 21 -3.98 5.67 -4.52
N MET A 22 -3.38 6.56 -3.75
CA MET A 22 -3.08 7.93 -4.18
C MET A 22 -1.55 8.16 -4.12
N GLY A 23 -0.94 8.24 -5.28
CA GLY A 23 0.47 8.65 -5.41
C GLY A 23 0.56 10.16 -5.60
N VAL A 24 1.70 10.77 -5.47
CA VAL A 24 2.97 10.22 -4.98
C VAL A 24 3.12 10.64 -3.52
N GLY A 25 3.46 9.67 -2.64
CA GLY A 25 3.72 9.99 -1.25
C GLY A 25 2.50 10.28 -0.39
N ILE A 26 1.27 10.06 -0.90
CA ILE A 26 0.04 10.34 -0.16
C ILE A 26 -0.45 9.08 0.57
N SER A 27 -0.72 8.00 -0.18
CA SER A 27 -1.18 6.74 0.42
C SER A 27 0.03 5.91 0.83
N LEU A 28 0.53 6.15 2.02
CA LEU A 28 1.62 5.39 2.62
C LEU A 28 1.14 4.70 3.89
N SER A 29 2.05 4.25 4.74
CA SER A 29 1.72 3.42 5.89
C SER A 29 0.73 4.07 6.85
N ARG A 30 0.83 5.37 7.10
CA ARG A 30 -0.05 6.06 8.06
C ARG A 30 -1.52 6.02 7.62
N LEU A 31 -1.78 6.42 6.37
CA LEU A 31 -3.14 6.42 5.85
C LEU A 31 -3.68 5.00 5.70
N ALA A 32 -2.87 4.10 5.15
CA ALA A 32 -3.29 2.72 4.93
C ALA A 32 -3.61 2.01 6.26
N SER A 33 -2.77 2.19 7.28
CA SER A 33 -3.03 1.57 8.57
C SER A 33 -4.24 2.17 9.28
N ALA A 34 -4.47 3.47 9.12
CA ALA A 34 -5.64 4.12 9.70
C ALA A 34 -6.94 3.57 9.10
N VAL A 35 -6.97 3.37 7.77
CA VAL A 35 -8.13 2.76 7.11
C VAL A 35 -8.32 1.31 7.55
N ALA A 36 -7.24 0.55 7.62
CA ALA A 36 -7.29 -0.85 8.03
C ALA A 36 -7.76 -1.00 9.48
N ASN A 37 -7.37 -0.09 10.36
CA ASN A 37 -7.79 -0.11 11.76
C ASN A 37 -9.30 0.15 11.93
N GLU A 38 -9.92 0.78 10.94
CA GLU A 38 -11.37 0.99 10.94
C GLU A 38 -12.14 -0.15 10.26
N GLY A 39 -11.46 -1.22 9.90
CA GLY A 39 -12.08 -2.41 9.33
C GLY A 39 -12.14 -2.43 7.81
N GLY A 40 -11.70 -1.37 7.14
CA GLY A 40 -11.61 -1.34 5.68
C GLY A 40 -10.31 -1.95 5.17
N ILE A 41 -10.05 -1.79 3.88
CA ILE A 41 -8.80 -2.21 3.27
C ILE A 41 -7.94 -0.98 2.99
N GLY A 42 -6.83 -0.85 3.72
CA GLY A 42 -5.87 0.23 3.51
C GLY A 42 -4.94 -0.11 2.36
N VAL A 43 -4.66 0.87 1.50
CA VAL A 43 -3.85 0.64 0.30
C VAL A 43 -2.68 1.61 0.24
N ILE A 44 -1.49 1.05 0.08
CA ILE A 44 -0.26 1.81 -0.14
C ILE A 44 -0.08 2.01 -1.65
N ALA A 45 0.11 3.25 -2.08
CA ALA A 45 0.35 3.54 -3.50
C ALA A 45 1.83 3.36 -3.83
N GLY A 46 2.13 2.41 -4.72
CA GLY A 46 3.51 2.07 -5.08
C GLY A 46 4.14 2.96 -6.13
N ALA A 47 3.34 3.75 -6.86
CA ALA A 47 3.88 4.58 -7.94
C ALA A 47 4.87 5.62 -7.40
N MET A 48 6.12 5.56 -7.87
CA MET A 48 7.19 6.49 -7.51
C MET A 48 7.37 6.65 -5.99
N ILE A 49 7.14 5.59 -5.25
CA ILE A 49 7.17 5.61 -3.79
C ILE A 49 8.55 5.97 -3.22
N GLY A 50 9.63 5.72 -3.98
CA GLY A 50 10.99 6.06 -3.60
C GLY A 50 11.43 7.48 -3.98
N MET A 51 10.51 8.35 -4.39
CA MET A 51 10.84 9.68 -4.92
C MET A 51 11.68 10.54 -3.97
N GLU A 52 11.49 10.37 -2.66
CA GLU A 52 12.22 11.14 -1.67
C GLU A 52 13.48 10.44 -1.17
N GLU A 53 13.81 9.27 -1.70
CA GLU A 53 15.02 8.58 -1.31
C GLU A 53 16.26 9.29 -1.87
N PRO A 54 17.38 9.35 -1.12
CA PRO A 54 18.56 10.11 -1.55
C PRO A 54 19.18 9.61 -2.85
N ASP A 55 19.01 8.33 -3.17
CA ASP A 55 19.61 7.71 -4.35
C ASP A 55 18.61 7.47 -5.49
N VAL A 56 17.43 8.11 -5.45
CA VAL A 56 16.38 7.85 -6.44
C VAL A 56 16.83 8.16 -7.88
N ALA A 57 17.67 9.18 -8.05
CA ALA A 57 18.14 9.57 -9.39
C ALA A 57 19.11 8.55 -9.98
N SER A 58 19.94 7.93 -9.15
CA SER A 58 20.95 6.95 -9.60
C SER A 58 20.45 5.51 -9.58
N ASN A 59 19.55 5.18 -8.63
CA ASN A 59 19.01 3.82 -8.47
C ASN A 59 17.52 3.85 -8.21
N PRO A 60 16.69 4.24 -9.22
CA PRO A 60 15.25 4.40 -8.99
C PRO A 60 14.56 3.10 -8.60
N LEU A 61 14.94 1.97 -9.19
CA LEU A 61 14.33 0.69 -8.84
C LEU A 61 14.61 0.32 -7.39
N GLU A 62 15.87 0.37 -6.97
CA GLU A 62 16.25 0.05 -5.59
C GLU A 62 15.61 1.02 -4.59
N ALA A 63 15.54 2.31 -4.94
CA ALA A 63 14.90 3.30 -4.09
C ALA A 63 13.42 2.99 -3.90
N ASN A 64 12.72 2.64 -4.98
CA ASN A 64 11.31 2.28 -4.92
C ASN A 64 11.08 0.99 -4.12
N LEU A 65 11.89 -0.04 -4.34
CA LEU A 65 11.75 -1.30 -3.62
C LEU A 65 12.01 -1.13 -2.13
N ARG A 66 13.04 -0.37 -1.78
CA ARG A 66 13.38 -0.11 -0.38
C ARG A 66 12.27 0.68 0.32
N ALA A 67 11.76 1.72 -0.34
CA ALA A 67 10.68 2.53 0.22
C ALA A 67 9.40 1.72 0.36
N LEU A 68 9.04 0.90 -0.63
CA LEU A 68 7.86 0.06 -0.56
C LEU A 68 7.95 -0.93 0.59
N ARG A 69 9.09 -1.59 0.74
CA ARG A 69 9.30 -2.54 1.84
C ARG A 69 9.15 -1.84 3.19
N ARG A 70 9.77 -0.68 3.35
CA ARG A 70 9.69 0.09 4.59
C ARG A 70 8.26 0.47 4.92
N GLU A 71 7.47 0.92 3.93
CA GLU A 71 6.09 1.31 4.18
C GLU A 71 5.21 0.12 4.51
N ILE A 72 5.41 -1.02 3.88
CA ILE A 72 4.69 -2.24 4.23
C ILE A 72 5.00 -2.68 5.66
N GLU A 73 6.27 -2.65 6.04
CA GLU A 73 6.68 -3.02 7.40
C GLU A 73 6.08 -2.09 8.44
N LYS A 74 6.10 -0.78 8.18
CA LYS A 74 5.47 0.21 9.08
C LYS A 74 3.98 -0.03 9.22
N ALA A 75 3.30 -0.34 8.11
CA ALA A 75 1.87 -0.62 8.15
C ALA A 75 1.59 -1.88 8.96
N ARG A 76 2.38 -2.94 8.78
CA ARG A 76 2.21 -4.17 9.55
C ARG A 76 2.40 -3.95 11.05
N GLU A 77 3.29 -3.05 11.45
CA GLU A 77 3.48 -2.70 12.85
C GLU A 77 2.31 -1.88 13.39
N ALA A 78 1.69 -1.06 12.57
CA ALA A 78 0.64 -0.12 12.98
C ALA A 78 -0.76 -0.73 12.97
N THR A 79 -0.98 -1.84 12.27
CA THR A 79 -2.31 -2.45 12.16
C THR A 79 -2.21 -3.96 11.97
N GLN A 80 -3.25 -4.65 12.43
CA GLN A 80 -3.46 -6.07 12.11
C GLN A 80 -4.54 -6.25 11.04
N GLY A 81 -5.07 -5.15 10.51
CA GLY A 81 -6.07 -5.16 9.46
C GLY A 81 -5.49 -5.51 8.10
N ILE A 82 -6.31 -5.34 7.07
CA ILE A 82 -5.96 -5.72 5.71
C ILE A 82 -5.26 -4.57 5.01
N ILE A 83 -4.05 -4.83 4.53
CA ILE A 83 -3.25 -3.87 3.77
C ILE A 83 -3.06 -4.39 2.36
N GLY A 84 -3.32 -3.54 1.38
CA GLY A 84 -3.05 -3.81 -0.02
C GLY A 84 -2.01 -2.84 -0.57
N VAL A 85 -1.54 -3.14 -1.76
CA VAL A 85 -0.59 -2.29 -2.47
C VAL A 85 -1.12 -2.05 -3.88
N ASN A 86 -1.16 -0.78 -4.29
CA ASN A 86 -1.52 -0.39 -5.64
C ASN A 86 -0.26 -0.31 -6.50
N ILE A 87 -0.18 -1.10 -7.55
CA ILE A 87 0.95 -1.09 -8.48
C ILE A 87 0.41 -0.96 -9.89
N MET A 88 0.85 0.06 -10.60
CA MET A 88 0.40 0.31 -11.97
C MET A 88 1.06 -0.68 -12.92
N VAL A 89 0.24 -1.42 -13.68
CA VAL A 89 0.73 -2.40 -14.67
C VAL A 89 1.60 -1.73 -15.73
N ALA A 90 1.32 -0.45 -16.03
CA ALA A 90 2.04 0.30 -17.04
C ALA A 90 3.47 0.70 -16.63
N LEU A 91 3.84 0.52 -15.35
CA LEU A 91 5.20 0.83 -14.89
C LEU A 91 6.20 -0.15 -15.51
N THR A 92 7.37 0.37 -15.92
CA THR A 92 8.44 -0.48 -16.47
C THR A 92 8.98 -1.45 -15.42
N THR A 93 8.83 -1.13 -14.13
CA THR A 93 9.31 -1.95 -13.01
C THR A 93 8.21 -2.77 -12.36
N PHE A 94 7.07 -2.95 -13.04
CA PHE A 94 5.91 -3.64 -12.47
C PHE A 94 6.26 -5.05 -11.95
N ALA A 95 6.98 -5.84 -12.74
CA ALA A 95 7.30 -7.21 -12.36
C ALA A 95 8.17 -7.28 -11.11
N GLU A 96 9.11 -6.36 -10.96
CA GLU A 96 10.02 -6.29 -9.82
C GLU A 96 9.28 -5.86 -8.56
N MET A 97 8.34 -4.93 -8.67
CA MET A 97 7.59 -4.43 -7.52
C MET A 97 6.56 -5.43 -7.00
N VAL A 98 6.05 -6.31 -7.85
CA VAL A 98 5.06 -7.32 -7.45
C VAL A 98 5.70 -8.47 -6.69
N ARG A 99 6.99 -8.73 -6.94
CA ARG A 99 7.71 -9.77 -6.22
C ARG A 99 7.93 -9.35 -4.78
#